data_14ff34335315f531483bf9bf42012056
#
_entry.id   14ff34335315f531483bf9bf42012056
#
_cell.length_a   1.000
_cell.length_b   1.000
_cell.length_c   1.000
_cell.angle_alpha   90.00
_cell.angle_beta   90.00
_cell.angle_gamma   90.00
#
_symmetry.space_group_name_H-M   'P 1'
#
loop_
_entity.id
_entity.type
_entity.pdbx_description
1 polymer ?
#
loop_
_entity_poly.entity_id
_entity_poly.type
_entity_poly.pdbx_seq_one_letter_code
_entity_poly.pdbx_strand_id
1 'polypeptide(L)'
;MTAAKPRVPGVLVVGDINVDILARIEAFPAAGEDCLVPELELHCGGVGANTAMALAHWGVPVRLCGTTGRDSFGELALGFLRRERIDVSLVRQSEHAATGLMFIAVSPDGQRTIFGSRGANTELVAPMDDTQFLDGIQAAHLMGYNFLSQCGAQVAERLLSEVHRRGGWVSLDVGMAPSRQIPEVILQAAAKVDILFVSQTEATALTGQRDNPSVFGALETRGVRGVVMKLGEQGCLFRENGILREAPSFAIAAADSTGAGDAFAAAFIRAHLHDWPVAEAALLANASGAAAASVVGAGERMPAPPHILRVLRANRLATPWDALRICVLERLEAELGLKESAAISGGRK
;
A
#
# COMPACT_ATOMS: atom_id res chain seq x y z
N MET A 1 -14.28 0.93 37.68
CA MET A 1 -13.26 1.31 36.69
C MET A 1 -13.53 0.48 35.44
N THR A 2 -14.17 1.07 34.44
CA THR A 2 -14.37 0.43 33.13
C THR A 2 -13.01 0.32 32.46
N ALA A 3 -12.55 -0.89 32.21
CA ALA A 3 -11.35 -1.13 31.41
C ALA A 3 -11.53 -0.40 30.07
N ALA A 4 -10.63 0.54 29.76
CA ALA A 4 -10.62 1.18 28.47
C ALA A 4 -10.48 0.10 27.40
N LYS A 5 -11.37 0.06 26.41
CA LYS A 5 -11.20 -0.81 25.23
C LYS A 5 -9.78 -0.64 24.72
N PRO A 6 -9.06 -1.74 24.40
CA PRO A 6 -7.73 -1.61 23.82
C PRO A 6 -7.83 -0.69 22.61
N ARG A 7 -7.04 0.36 22.60
CA ARG A 7 -6.97 1.29 21.45
C ARG A 7 -6.45 0.47 20.26
N VAL A 8 -7.19 0.49 19.16
CA VAL A 8 -6.71 -0.09 17.90
C VAL A 8 -5.40 0.61 17.54
N PRO A 9 -4.33 -0.14 17.27
CA PRO A 9 -3.03 0.44 16.94
C PRO A 9 -3.11 1.29 15.67
N GLY A 10 -2.57 2.51 15.73
CA GLY A 10 -2.56 3.42 14.59
C GLY A 10 -1.34 3.21 13.69
N VAL A 11 -1.50 3.57 12.42
CA VAL A 11 -0.43 3.54 11.41
C VAL A 11 -0.14 4.96 10.91
N LEU A 12 1.14 5.34 10.90
CA LEU A 12 1.62 6.50 10.17
C LEU A 12 2.03 6.07 8.76
N VAL A 13 1.37 6.62 7.75
CA VAL A 13 1.78 6.46 6.35
C VAL A 13 2.52 7.71 5.90
N VAL A 14 3.67 7.54 5.26
CA VAL A 14 4.51 8.65 4.77
C VAL A 14 4.70 8.47 3.27
N GLY A 15 4.09 9.33 2.46
CA GLY A 15 4.20 9.15 1.01
C GLY A 15 3.37 10.13 0.18
N ASP A 16 3.43 9.92 -1.14
CA ASP A 16 2.86 10.78 -2.15
C ASP A 16 1.33 10.83 -2.08
N ILE A 17 0.81 12.04 -2.29
CA ILE A 17 -0.62 12.36 -2.45
C ILE A 17 -0.79 13.01 -3.82
N ASN A 18 -1.59 12.39 -4.68
CA ASN A 18 -1.86 12.87 -6.04
C ASN A 18 -3.36 13.04 -6.29
N VAL A 19 -3.68 13.74 -7.34
CA VAL A 19 -4.96 13.56 -8.04
C VAL A 19 -4.70 12.82 -9.34
N ASP A 20 -5.42 11.74 -9.54
CA ASP A 20 -5.39 10.93 -10.76
C ASP A 20 -6.55 11.36 -11.65
N ILE A 21 -6.26 11.76 -12.89
CA ILE A 21 -7.23 12.06 -13.93
C ILE A 21 -7.26 10.87 -14.88
N LEU A 22 -8.33 10.09 -14.85
CA LEU A 22 -8.49 8.90 -15.67
C LEU A 22 -9.34 9.22 -16.90
N ALA A 23 -8.81 8.90 -18.08
CA ALA A 23 -9.47 9.00 -19.36
C ALA A 23 -9.53 7.64 -20.05
N ARG A 24 -10.73 7.20 -20.45
CA ARG A 24 -10.89 6.02 -21.31
C ARG A 24 -10.84 6.48 -22.75
N ILE A 25 -9.82 6.07 -23.48
CA ILE A 25 -9.59 6.45 -24.89
C ILE A 25 -9.88 5.27 -25.81
N GLU A 26 -10.39 5.53 -27.00
CA GLU A 26 -10.53 4.50 -28.05
C GLU A 26 -9.20 4.21 -28.73
N ALA A 27 -8.41 5.24 -28.96
CA ALA A 27 -7.04 5.16 -29.49
C ALA A 27 -6.25 6.40 -29.07
N PHE A 28 -4.92 6.28 -29.06
CA PHE A 28 -4.07 7.46 -28.87
C PHE A 28 -4.12 8.35 -30.12
N PRO A 29 -4.32 9.67 -29.96
CA PRO A 29 -4.27 10.59 -31.07
C PRO A 29 -2.86 10.67 -31.65
N ALA A 30 -2.73 10.94 -32.94
CA ALA A 30 -1.44 11.28 -33.53
C ALA A 30 -0.98 12.68 -33.06
N ALA A 31 0.31 12.96 -33.21
CA ALA A 31 0.83 14.26 -32.81
C ALA A 31 0.12 15.41 -33.59
N GLY A 32 -0.48 16.35 -32.85
CA GLY A 32 -1.25 17.46 -33.38
C GLY A 32 -2.75 17.20 -33.55
N GLU A 33 -3.25 16.03 -33.14
CA GLU A 33 -4.68 15.71 -33.14
C GLU A 33 -5.27 15.80 -31.71
N ASP A 34 -6.59 16.00 -31.64
CA ASP A 34 -7.37 16.00 -30.39
C ASP A 34 -7.95 14.62 -30.12
N CYS A 35 -8.06 14.24 -28.84
CA CYS A 35 -8.79 13.09 -28.39
C CYS A 35 -9.90 13.55 -27.43
N LEU A 36 -11.14 13.52 -27.88
CA LEU A 36 -12.30 13.81 -27.03
C LEU A 36 -12.77 12.51 -26.37
N VAL A 37 -12.86 12.53 -25.05
CA VAL A 37 -13.35 11.40 -24.26
C VAL A 37 -14.73 11.71 -23.66
N PRO A 38 -15.59 10.71 -23.43
CA PRO A 38 -16.92 10.94 -22.87
C PRO A 38 -16.88 11.56 -21.47
N GLU A 39 -15.88 11.18 -20.66
CA GLU A 39 -15.76 11.59 -19.27
C GLU A 39 -14.28 11.57 -18.82
N LEU A 40 -13.94 12.50 -17.92
CA LEU A 40 -12.72 12.48 -17.13
C LEU A 40 -13.08 12.21 -15.68
N GLU A 41 -12.61 11.09 -15.15
CA GLU A 41 -12.81 10.71 -13.76
C GLU A 41 -11.66 11.26 -12.90
N LEU A 42 -11.99 11.89 -11.76
CA LEU A 42 -11.00 12.42 -10.81
C LEU A 42 -10.99 11.56 -9.55
N HIS A 43 -9.84 11.02 -9.21
CA HIS A 43 -9.63 10.17 -8.04
C HIS A 43 -8.50 10.70 -7.19
N CYS A 44 -8.50 10.38 -5.89
CA CYS A 44 -7.31 10.51 -5.09
C CYS A 44 -6.35 9.37 -5.43
N GLY A 45 -5.09 9.69 -5.63
CA GLY A 45 -4.03 8.75 -5.94
C GLY A 45 -2.76 9.06 -5.18
N GLY A 46 -1.68 8.42 -5.61
CA GLY A 46 -0.39 8.44 -4.93
C GLY A 46 -0.24 7.27 -3.94
N VAL A 47 0.94 6.68 -3.94
CA VAL A 47 1.22 5.44 -3.16
C VAL A 47 0.96 5.61 -1.66
N GLY A 48 1.21 6.82 -1.11
CA GLY A 48 0.89 7.12 0.29
C GLY A 48 -0.62 7.19 0.54
N ALA A 49 -1.36 7.92 -0.31
CA ALA A 49 -2.81 8.04 -0.18
C ALA A 49 -3.52 6.69 -0.40
N ASN A 50 -3.10 5.91 -1.39
CA ASN A 50 -3.65 4.58 -1.69
C ASN A 50 -3.51 3.63 -0.48
N THR A 51 -2.29 3.52 0.08
CA THR A 51 -2.05 2.66 1.25
C THR A 51 -2.83 3.15 2.47
N ALA A 52 -2.91 4.49 2.67
CA ALA A 52 -3.69 5.08 3.76
C ALA A 52 -5.18 4.74 3.64
N MET A 53 -5.77 4.85 2.44
CA MET A 53 -7.17 4.48 2.19
C MET A 53 -7.42 2.99 2.37
N ALA A 54 -6.53 2.13 1.85
CA ALA A 54 -6.62 0.69 2.03
C ALA A 54 -6.61 0.31 3.53
N LEU A 55 -5.72 0.89 4.34
CA LEU A 55 -5.69 0.69 5.80
C LEU A 55 -6.95 1.22 6.49
N ALA A 56 -7.44 2.41 6.09
CA ALA A 56 -8.66 2.98 6.64
C ALA A 56 -9.89 2.10 6.36
N HIS A 57 -9.99 1.49 5.18
CA HIS A 57 -11.04 0.52 4.84
C HIS A 57 -10.99 -0.74 5.71
N TRP A 58 -9.83 -1.10 6.25
CA TRP A 58 -9.67 -2.13 7.28
C TRP A 58 -10.08 -1.66 8.69
N GLY A 59 -10.48 -0.39 8.86
CA GLY A 59 -10.78 0.20 10.15
C GLY A 59 -9.55 0.52 11.01
N VAL A 60 -8.36 0.50 10.43
CA VAL A 60 -7.12 0.90 11.08
C VAL A 60 -7.10 2.43 11.20
N PRO A 61 -6.83 3.02 12.38
CA PRO A 61 -6.60 4.46 12.50
C PRO A 61 -5.35 4.86 11.72
N VAL A 62 -5.50 5.73 10.72
CA VAL A 62 -4.39 6.15 9.85
C VAL A 62 -4.13 7.63 10.02
N ARG A 63 -2.85 7.98 10.15
CA ARG A 63 -2.34 9.34 10.00
C ARG A 63 -1.45 9.40 8.77
N LEU A 64 -1.73 10.35 7.88
CA LEU A 64 -0.97 10.51 6.64
C LEU A 64 -0.03 11.72 6.74
N CYS A 65 1.25 11.50 6.50
CA CYS A 65 2.26 12.54 6.34
C CYS A 65 2.59 12.65 4.85
N GLY A 66 2.36 13.82 4.27
CA GLY A 66 2.54 14.07 2.86
C GLY A 66 2.50 15.56 2.56
N THR A 67 2.59 15.91 1.27
CA THR A 67 2.52 17.31 0.84
C THR A 67 1.62 17.42 -0.40
N THR A 68 0.70 18.39 -0.39
CA THR A 68 -0.07 18.81 -1.57
C THR A 68 0.29 20.26 -1.93
N GLY A 69 -0.11 20.73 -3.10
CA GLY A 69 -0.09 22.15 -3.41
C GLY A 69 -1.23 22.88 -2.70
N ARG A 70 -1.11 24.20 -2.56
CA ARG A 70 -2.21 25.07 -2.16
C ARG A 70 -3.05 25.44 -3.39
N ASP A 71 -3.71 24.43 -3.96
CA ASP A 71 -4.51 24.53 -5.19
C ASP A 71 -5.78 23.69 -5.09
N SER A 72 -6.64 23.78 -6.12
CA SER A 72 -7.92 23.06 -6.15
C SER A 72 -7.75 21.53 -6.13
N PHE A 73 -6.67 20.99 -6.69
CA PHE A 73 -6.39 19.57 -6.66
C PHE A 73 -5.94 19.12 -5.26
N GLY A 74 -5.18 19.95 -4.53
CA GLY A 74 -4.84 19.69 -3.13
C GLY A 74 -6.07 19.63 -2.23
N GLU A 75 -6.98 20.58 -2.37
CA GLU A 75 -8.25 20.56 -1.62
C GLU A 75 -9.12 19.34 -2.00
N LEU A 76 -9.15 18.97 -3.28
CA LEU A 76 -9.87 17.79 -3.74
C LEU A 76 -9.29 16.51 -3.11
N ALA A 77 -7.97 16.31 -3.16
CA ALA A 77 -7.29 15.15 -2.57
C ALA A 77 -7.54 15.08 -1.05
N LEU A 78 -7.39 16.20 -0.33
CA LEU A 78 -7.68 16.28 1.10
C LEU A 78 -9.16 15.98 1.41
N GLY A 79 -10.08 16.38 0.53
CA GLY A 79 -11.50 16.07 0.62
C GLY A 79 -11.79 14.58 0.55
N PHE A 80 -11.12 13.85 -0.36
CA PHE A 80 -11.20 12.39 -0.45
C PHE A 80 -10.67 11.72 0.82
N LEU A 81 -9.46 12.09 1.27
CA LEU A 81 -8.82 11.52 2.45
C LEU A 81 -9.63 11.70 3.73
N ARG A 82 -10.20 12.90 3.94
CA ARG A 82 -11.06 13.19 5.10
C ARG A 82 -12.36 12.38 5.10
N ARG A 83 -12.96 12.13 3.93
CA ARG A 83 -14.16 11.26 3.81
C ARG A 83 -13.87 9.84 4.26
N GLU A 84 -12.68 9.34 3.97
CA GLU A 84 -12.19 8.03 4.42
C GLU A 84 -11.67 8.05 5.87
N ARG A 85 -11.89 9.14 6.62
CA ARG A 85 -11.50 9.31 8.03
C ARG A 85 -10.00 9.20 8.29
N ILE A 86 -9.18 9.51 7.29
CA ILE A 86 -7.73 9.58 7.44
C ILE A 86 -7.37 10.90 8.12
N ASP A 87 -6.52 10.82 9.15
CA ASP A 87 -5.97 12.01 9.81
C ASP A 87 -4.93 12.66 8.89
N VAL A 88 -5.31 13.82 8.35
CA VAL A 88 -4.47 14.63 7.44
C VAL A 88 -3.78 15.78 8.14
N SER A 89 -3.71 15.77 9.47
CA SER A 89 -3.09 16.86 10.26
C SER A 89 -1.60 17.04 9.96
N LEU A 90 -0.93 16.02 9.44
CA LEU A 90 0.46 16.06 9.01
C LEU A 90 0.63 16.32 7.50
N VAL A 91 -0.44 16.55 6.77
CA VAL A 91 -0.33 16.95 5.36
C VAL A 91 -0.08 18.45 5.30
N ARG A 92 1.02 18.84 4.65
CA ARG A 92 1.39 20.23 4.41
C ARG A 92 0.91 20.66 3.02
N GLN A 93 0.59 21.93 2.89
CA GLN A 93 0.29 22.55 1.60
C GLN A 93 1.46 23.42 1.18
N SER A 94 2.06 23.13 0.01
CA SER A 94 3.12 23.93 -0.58
C SER A 94 2.55 25.22 -1.17
N GLU A 95 3.27 26.30 -0.97
CA GLU A 95 3.01 27.60 -1.60
C GLU A 95 3.74 27.71 -2.98
N HIS A 96 4.64 26.77 -3.29
CA HIS A 96 5.58 26.89 -4.40
C HIS A 96 5.38 25.82 -5.49
N ALA A 97 4.84 24.66 -5.12
CA ALA A 97 4.63 23.54 -6.03
C ALA A 97 3.15 23.15 -6.09
N ALA A 98 2.68 22.83 -7.28
CA ALA A 98 1.33 22.31 -7.47
C ALA A 98 1.18 20.89 -6.88
N THR A 99 -0.04 20.48 -6.59
CA THR A 99 -0.36 19.12 -6.18
C THR A 99 0.12 18.10 -7.22
N GLY A 100 0.60 16.95 -6.77
CA GLY A 100 0.96 15.85 -7.66
C GLY A 100 -0.23 15.43 -8.52
N LEU A 101 0.02 15.29 -9.83
CA LEU A 101 -1.03 15.00 -10.80
C LEU A 101 -0.60 13.86 -11.72
N MET A 102 -1.49 12.89 -11.93
CA MET A 102 -1.30 11.79 -12.86
C MET A 102 -2.44 11.79 -13.87
N PHE A 103 -2.15 12.00 -15.14
CA PHE A 103 -3.09 11.77 -16.23
C PHE A 103 -2.92 10.33 -16.72
N ILE A 104 -3.98 9.54 -16.61
CA ILE A 104 -3.99 8.10 -16.88
C ILE A 104 -4.90 7.83 -18.07
N ALA A 105 -4.31 7.57 -19.24
CA ALA A 105 -5.04 7.13 -20.42
C ALA A 105 -5.17 5.59 -20.40
N VAL A 106 -6.40 5.10 -20.47
CA VAL A 106 -6.71 3.66 -20.49
C VAL A 106 -7.25 3.30 -21.88
N SER A 107 -6.52 2.47 -22.62
CA SER A 107 -6.90 1.96 -23.94
C SER A 107 -7.91 0.79 -23.86
N PRO A 108 -8.60 0.40 -24.96
CA PRO A 108 -9.63 -0.65 -24.94
C PRO A 108 -9.13 -2.03 -24.51
N ASP A 109 -7.83 -2.29 -24.69
CA ASP A 109 -7.17 -3.53 -24.23
C ASP A 109 -6.79 -3.49 -22.74
N GLY A 110 -7.17 -2.42 -22.02
CA GLY A 110 -6.87 -2.24 -20.60
C GLY A 110 -5.45 -1.77 -20.30
N GLN A 111 -4.62 -1.47 -21.31
CA GLN A 111 -3.29 -0.91 -21.09
C GLN A 111 -3.38 0.53 -20.63
N ARG A 112 -2.39 0.97 -19.85
CA ARG A 112 -2.34 2.33 -19.30
C ARG A 112 -1.09 3.06 -19.76
N THR A 113 -1.29 4.31 -20.10
CA THR A 113 -0.19 5.26 -20.29
C THR A 113 -0.37 6.40 -19.30
N ILE A 114 0.67 6.69 -18.53
CA ILE A 114 0.60 7.67 -17.44
C ILE A 114 1.55 8.81 -17.75
N PHE A 115 1.02 10.03 -17.71
CA PHE A 115 1.78 11.27 -17.73
C PHE A 115 1.65 11.89 -16.35
N GLY A 116 2.76 11.99 -15.61
CA GLY A 116 2.70 12.40 -14.23
C GLY A 116 3.71 13.45 -13.83
N SER A 117 3.29 14.27 -12.87
CA SER A 117 4.17 15.17 -12.13
C SER A 117 4.00 14.91 -10.64
N ARG A 118 5.11 14.73 -9.92
CA ARG A 118 5.07 14.57 -8.46
C ARG A 118 4.75 15.87 -7.72
N GLY A 119 4.99 17.02 -8.36
CA GLY A 119 4.68 18.33 -7.79
C GLY A 119 5.17 18.48 -6.35
N ALA A 120 4.28 18.93 -5.46
CA ALA A 120 4.56 19.18 -4.05
C ALA A 120 5.04 17.94 -3.26
N ASN A 121 4.85 16.72 -3.76
CA ASN A 121 5.40 15.52 -3.11
C ASN A 121 6.94 15.54 -3.02
N THR A 122 7.61 16.37 -3.82
CA THR A 122 9.06 16.56 -3.73
C THR A 122 9.49 17.42 -2.53
N GLU A 123 8.54 18.09 -1.89
CA GLU A 123 8.74 19.03 -0.78
C GLU A 123 8.23 18.46 0.55
N LEU A 124 8.37 17.15 0.77
CA LEU A 124 7.88 16.50 1.98
C LEU A 124 8.48 17.14 3.24
N VAL A 125 7.62 17.58 4.15
CA VAL A 125 7.98 18.18 5.44
C VAL A 125 7.14 17.56 6.54
N ALA A 126 7.74 17.28 7.69
CA ALA A 126 7.03 16.86 8.90
C ALA A 126 7.34 17.79 10.07
N PRO A 127 6.45 17.93 11.07
CA PRO A 127 6.73 18.68 12.29
C PRO A 127 7.83 17.94 13.07
N MET A 128 9.00 18.57 13.18
CA MET A 128 10.19 17.89 13.71
C MET A 128 10.42 18.18 15.19
N ASP A 129 9.80 19.23 15.74
CA ASP A 129 10.05 19.69 17.12
C ASP A 129 9.09 19.06 18.14
N ASP A 130 7.93 18.59 17.70
CA ASP A 130 6.95 17.90 18.52
C ASP A 130 6.67 16.51 17.97
N THR A 131 6.84 15.47 18.80
CA THR A 131 6.59 14.07 18.42
C THR A 131 5.27 13.53 18.98
N GLN A 132 4.40 14.37 19.56
CA GLN A 132 3.10 13.95 20.06
C GLN A 132 2.20 13.41 18.94
N PHE A 133 2.46 13.81 17.70
CA PHE A 133 1.74 13.24 16.55
C PHE A 133 1.99 11.73 16.35
N LEU A 134 3.00 11.14 17.02
CA LEU A 134 3.20 9.69 17.04
C LEU A 134 2.44 8.98 18.17
N ASP A 135 1.69 9.71 19.00
CA ASP A 135 0.94 9.07 20.08
C ASP A 135 -0.18 8.17 19.51
N GLY A 136 -0.17 6.91 19.96
CA GLY A 136 -1.07 5.87 19.46
C GLY A 136 -0.62 5.21 18.15
N ILE A 137 0.49 5.65 17.55
CA ILE A 137 1.10 5.02 16.36
C ILE A 137 1.95 3.83 16.83
N GLN A 138 1.69 2.66 16.26
CA GLN A 138 2.46 1.43 16.50
C GLN A 138 3.23 0.97 15.27
N ALA A 139 2.87 1.44 14.09
CA ALA A 139 3.62 1.16 12.88
C ALA A 139 3.76 2.40 12.00
N ALA A 140 4.86 2.47 11.25
CA ALA A 140 5.01 3.41 10.15
C ALA A 140 5.22 2.67 8.83
N HIS A 141 4.64 3.21 7.77
CA HIS A 141 4.85 2.73 6.41
C HIS A 141 5.44 3.85 5.56
N LEU A 142 6.63 3.61 5.05
CA LEU A 142 7.40 4.54 4.25
C LEU A 142 7.37 4.14 2.78
N MET A 143 7.44 5.12 1.89
CA MET A 143 7.55 4.90 0.45
C MET A 143 8.96 5.22 -0.04
N GLY A 144 9.52 4.41 -0.92
CA GLY A 144 10.82 4.67 -1.52
C GLY A 144 10.88 6.01 -2.24
N TYR A 145 9.74 6.49 -2.75
CA TYR A 145 9.62 7.81 -3.36
C TYR A 145 10.00 8.96 -2.42
N ASN A 146 9.88 8.79 -1.11
CA ASN A 146 10.30 9.79 -0.13
C ASN A 146 11.81 10.07 -0.22
N PHE A 147 12.60 9.07 -0.60
CA PHE A 147 14.05 9.17 -0.70
C PHE A 147 14.56 9.82 -2.00
N LEU A 148 13.69 10.13 -2.96
CA LEU A 148 14.06 10.83 -4.19
C LEU A 148 14.37 12.31 -3.98
N SER A 149 14.05 12.88 -2.82
CA SER A 149 14.44 14.24 -2.44
C SER A 149 15.18 14.23 -1.11
N GLN A 150 16.09 15.17 -0.91
CA GLN A 150 16.87 15.25 0.33
C GLN A 150 15.97 15.51 1.55
N CYS A 151 15.00 16.43 1.44
CA CYS A 151 14.07 16.73 2.53
C CYS A 151 13.21 15.51 2.86
N GLY A 152 12.68 14.81 1.86
CA GLY A 152 11.90 13.60 2.05
C GLY A 152 12.69 12.48 2.73
N ALA A 153 13.94 12.25 2.32
CA ALA A 153 14.82 11.28 2.96
C ALA A 153 15.07 11.61 4.45
N GLN A 154 15.34 12.88 4.77
CA GLN A 154 15.52 13.32 6.16
C GLN A 154 14.27 13.09 7.01
N VAL A 155 13.08 13.39 6.47
CA VAL A 155 11.80 13.12 7.15
C VAL A 155 11.61 11.63 7.37
N ALA A 156 11.78 10.81 6.33
CA ALA A 156 11.60 9.36 6.40
C ALA A 156 12.54 8.71 7.43
N GLU A 157 13.84 9.05 7.41
CA GLU A 157 14.84 8.53 8.34
C GLU A 157 14.55 8.94 9.79
N ARG A 158 14.13 10.18 10.02
CA ARG A 158 13.80 10.64 11.36
C ARG A 158 12.54 9.95 11.89
N LEU A 159 11.47 9.83 11.09
CA LEU A 159 10.25 9.14 11.48
C LEU A 159 10.51 7.66 11.76
N LEU A 160 11.32 6.99 10.93
CA LEU A 160 11.77 5.63 11.15
C LEU A 160 12.45 5.49 12.53
N SER A 161 13.42 6.34 12.80
CA SER A 161 14.18 6.31 14.07
C SER A 161 13.29 6.57 15.27
N GLU A 162 12.36 7.52 15.18
CA GLU A 162 11.46 7.89 16.27
C GLU A 162 10.40 6.80 16.54
N VAL A 163 9.87 6.15 15.50
CA VAL A 163 8.93 5.03 15.65
C VAL A 163 9.62 3.86 16.33
N HIS A 164 10.83 3.49 15.90
CA HIS A 164 11.62 2.43 16.56
C HIS A 164 11.96 2.77 18.02
N ARG A 165 12.34 4.02 18.31
CA ARG A 165 12.61 4.47 19.69
C ARG A 165 11.41 4.29 20.61
N ARG A 166 10.19 4.35 20.07
CA ARG A 166 8.92 4.10 20.79
C ARG A 166 8.50 2.62 20.81
N GLY A 167 9.33 1.72 20.27
CA GLY A 167 9.03 0.28 20.17
C GLY A 167 8.04 -0.07 19.06
N GLY A 168 7.82 0.85 18.13
CA GLY A 168 6.97 0.62 16.95
C GLY A 168 7.71 -0.13 15.84
N TRP A 169 6.96 -0.52 14.82
CA TRP A 169 7.41 -1.28 13.66
C TRP A 169 7.41 -0.42 12.39
N VAL A 170 8.39 -0.62 11.51
CA VAL A 170 8.52 0.18 10.29
C VAL A 170 8.62 -0.71 9.05
N SER A 171 7.85 -0.38 8.02
CA SER A 171 7.92 -1.00 6.69
C SER A 171 8.26 0.02 5.62
N LEU A 172 8.86 -0.46 4.52
CA LEU A 172 9.20 0.32 3.34
C LEU A 172 8.68 -0.39 2.09
N ASP A 173 7.89 0.29 1.26
CA ASP A 173 7.59 -0.16 -0.12
C ASP A 173 8.50 0.60 -1.09
N VAL A 174 9.23 -0.14 -1.94
CA VAL A 174 10.35 0.40 -2.71
C VAL A 174 9.90 1.36 -3.82
N GLY A 175 9.05 0.89 -4.74
CA GLY A 175 8.68 1.61 -5.95
C GLY A 175 9.72 1.56 -7.06
N MET A 176 9.24 1.63 -8.31
CA MET A 176 10.08 1.42 -9.50
C MET A 176 11.10 2.55 -9.72
N ALA A 177 10.70 3.81 -9.59
CA ALA A 177 11.63 4.92 -9.83
C ALA A 177 12.76 4.95 -8.79
N PRO A 178 12.50 4.85 -7.46
CA PRO A 178 13.56 4.77 -6.46
C PRO A 178 14.50 3.58 -6.66
N SER A 179 13.98 2.39 -7.01
CA SER A 179 14.82 1.20 -7.23
C SER A 179 15.85 1.39 -8.37
N ARG A 180 15.54 2.20 -9.35
CA ARG A 180 16.41 2.47 -10.50
C ARG A 180 17.30 3.69 -10.32
N GLN A 181 16.77 4.77 -9.72
CA GLN A 181 17.48 6.05 -9.66
C GLN A 181 18.42 6.15 -8.46
N ILE A 182 18.05 5.52 -7.33
CA ILE A 182 18.77 5.63 -6.06
C ILE A 182 18.91 4.28 -5.33
N PRO A 183 19.32 3.18 -6.02
CA PRO A 183 19.32 1.83 -5.43
C PRO A 183 20.08 1.73 -4.12
N GLU A 184 21.25 2.35 -4.01
CA GLU A 184 22.07 2.31 -2.80
C GLU A 184 21.40 3.03 -1.61
N VAL A 185 20.72 4.14 -1.85
CA VAL A 185 19.96 4.85 -0.80
C VAL A 185 18.81 3.98 -0.29
N ILE A 186 18.08 3.33 -1.22
CA ILE A 186 17.00 2.41 -0.86
C ILE A 186 17.50 1.20 -0.08
N LEU A 187 18.63 0.60 -0.48
CA LEU A 187 19.22 -0.52 0.25
C LEU A 187 19.67 -0.13 1.67
N GLN A 188 20.22 1.08 1.84
CA GLN A 188 20.57 1.62 3.16
C GLN A 188 19.33 1.84 4.05
N ALA A 189 18.24 2.35 3.48
CA ALA A 189 16.98 2.51 4.20
C ALA A 189 16.34 1.15 4.51
N ALA A 190 16.35 0.20 3.57
CA ALA A 190 15.82 -1.14 3.73
C ALA A 190 16.50 -1.94 4.85
N ALA A 191 17.79 -1.73 5.09
CA ALA A 191 18.53 -2.35 6.19
C ALA A 191 18.07 -1.85 7.59
N LYS A 192 17.39 -0.70 7.64
CA LYS A 192 16.93 -0.07 8.90
C LYS A 192 15.47 -0.38 9.22
N VAL A 193 14.66 -0.83 8.27
CA VAL A 193 13.25 -1.17 8.48
C VAL A 193 13.07 -2.63 8.91
N ASP A 194 11.89 -2.95 9.42
CA ASP A 194 11.55 -4.31 9.85
C ASP A 194 11.10 -5.18 8.67
N ILE A 195 10.36 -4.60 7.72
CA ILE A 195 9.94 -5.27 6.48
C ILE A 195 10.11 -4.37 5.26
N LEU A 196 10.71 -4.96 4.22
CA LEU A 196 10.78 -4.42 2.88
C LEU A 196 9.71 -5.08 2.01
N PHE A 197 8.79 -4.28 1.45
CA PHE A 197 7.93 -4.69 0.34
C PHE A 197 8.60 -4.29 -0.97
N VAL A 198 8.72 -5.24 -1.88
CA VAL A 198 9.41 -5.04 -3.16
C VAL A 198 8.76 -5.92 -4.23
N SER A 199 8.61 -5.44 -5.45
CA SER A 199 8.27 -6.31 -6.59
C SER A 199 9.52 -7.02 -7.12
N GLN A 200 9.33 -8.10 -7.86
CA GLN A 200 10.46 -8.82 -8.49
C GLN A 200 11.30 -7.91 -9.38
N THR A 201 10.66 -7.03 -10.16
CA THR A 201 11.36 -6.08 -11.03
C THR A 201 12.18 -5.05 -10.24
N GLU A 202 11.61 -4.52 -9.15
CA GLU A 202 12.32 -3.60 -8.24
C GLU A 202 13.47 -4.29 -7.54
N ALA A 203 13.27 -5.51 -7.05
CA ALA A 203 14.31 -6.31 -6.39
C ALA A 203 15.48 -6.60 -7.34
N THR A 204 15.17 -6.92 -8.60
CA THR A 204 16.18 -7.08 -9.66
C THR A 204 16.95 -5.78 -9.90
N ALA A 205 16.25 -4.63 -9.94
CA ALA A 205 16.89 -3.32 -10.11
C ALA A 205 17.81 -2.96 -8.94
N LEU A 206 17.40 -3.29 -7.70
CA LEU A 206 18.19 -3.03 -6.49
C LEU A 206 19.43 -3.92 -6.37
N THR A 207 19.31 -5.20 -6.73
CA THR A 207 20.35 -6.19 -6.42
C THR A 207 21.20 -6.60 -7.62
N GLY A 208 20.69 -6.35 -8.84
CA GLY A 208 21.30 -6.85 -10.06
C GLY A 208 21.09 -8.36 -10.27
N GLN A 209 20.43 -9.06 -9.32
CA GLN A 209 20.16 -10.49 -9.38
C GLN A 209 18.82 -10.77 -10.07
N ARG A 210 18.71 -11.94 -10.74
CA ARG A 210 17.49 -12.29 -11.49
C ARG A 210 16.73 -13.46 -10.88
N ASP A 211 17.39 -14.40 -10.26
CA ASP A 211 16.74 -15.52 -9.58
C ASP A 211 16.41 -15.15 -8.12
N ASN A 212 15.27 -15.64 -7.64
CA ASN A 212 14.75 -15.25 -6.33
C ASN A 212 15.68 -15.60 -5.18
N PRO A 213 16.32 -16.78 -5.08
CA PRO A 213 17.27 -17.07 -4.01
C PRO A 213 18.45 -16.10 -3.97
N SER A 214 19.02 -15.74 -5.11
CA SER A 214 20.14 -14.79 -5.20
C SER A 214 19.71 -13.37 -4.82
N VAL A 215 18.49 -12.94 -5.20
CA VAL A 215 17.91 -11.66 -4.75
C VAL A 215 17.81 -11.60 -3.22
N PHE A 216 17.20 -12.63 -2.59
CA PHE A 216 17.07 -12.67 -1.13
C PHE A 216 18.44 -12.70 -0.43
N GLY A 217 19.41 -13.47 -0.96
CA GLY A 217 20.79 -13.51 -0.43
C GLY A 217 21.50 -12.16 -0.54
N ALA A 218 21.33 -11.44 -1.65
CA ALA A 218 21.91 -10.11 -1.83
C ALA A 218 21.30 -9.08 -0.87
N LEU A 219 19.98 -9.09 -0.67
CA LEU A 219 19.30 -8.21 0.29
C LEU A 219 19.74 -8.50 1.74
N GLU A 220 19.85 -9.78 2.10
CA GLU A 220 20.32 -10.22 3.42
C GLU A 220 21.77 -9.78 3.70
N THR A 221 22.65 -9.89 2.70
CA THR A 221 24.05 -9.41 2.78
C THR A 221 24.12 -7.90 3.03
N ARG A 222 23.11 -7.15 2.58
CA ARG A 222 22.97 -5.70 2.84
C ARG A 222 22.31 -5.39 4.19
N GLY A 223 21.98 -6.39 5.01
CA GLY A 223 21.37 -6.22 6.33
C GLY A 223 19.85 -6.10 6.34
N VAL A 224 19.18 -6.34 5.22
CA VAL A 224 17.71 -6.34 5.16
C VAL A 224 17.18 -7.56 5.89
N ARG A 225 16.36 -7.34 6.94
CA ARG A 225 15.90 -8.41 7.85
C ARG A 225 14.66 -9.11 7.38
N GLY A 226 13.63 -8.36 7.04
CA GLY A 226 12.34 -8.87 6.54
C GLY A 226 12.11 -8.46 5.10
N VAL A 227 11.80 -9.42 4.24
CA VAL A 227 11.50 -9.16 2.82
C VAL A 227 10.21 -9.89 2.44
N VAL A 228 9.29 -9.14 1.82
CA VAL A 228 8.11 -9.68 1.15
C VAL A 228 8.17 -9.24 -0.31
N MET A 229 8.45 -10.17 -1.21
CA MET A 229 8.60 -9.89 -2.65
C MET A 229 7.31 -10.24 -3.39
N LYS A 230 6.70 -9.23 -3.97
CA LYS A 230 5.46 -9.33 -4.77
C LYS A 230 5.79 -9.88 -6.16
N LEU A 231 5.07 -10.95 -6.59
CA LEU A 231 5.26 -11.64 -7.88
C LEU A 231 4.04 -11.48 -8.81
N GLY A 232 3.16 -10.51 -8.54
CA GLY A 232 1.93 -10.29 -9.32
C GLY A 232 0.98 -11.50 -9.25
N GLU A 233 0.61 -12.04 -10.40
CA GLU A 233 -0.29 -13.20 -10.50
C GLU A 233 0.25 -14.50 -9.89
N GLN A 234 1.56 -14.57 -9.66
CA GLN A 234 2.19 -15.72 -8.99
C GLN A 234 2.10 -15.61 -7.45
N GLY A 235 1.71 -14.46 -6.89
CA GLY A 235 1.59 -14.27 -5.44
C GLY A 235 2.79 -13.54 -4.85
N CYS A 236 3.40 -14.07 -3.80
CA CYS A 236 4.55 -13.44 -3.17
C CYS A 236 5.52 -14.44 -2.55
N LEU A 237 6.77 -14.01 -2.40
CA LEU A 237 7.82 -14.71 -1.66
C LEU A 237 8.12 -13.98 -0.37
N PHE A 238 8.38 -14.73 0.69
CA PHE A 238 8.82 -14.21 1.98
C PHE A 238 9.71 -15.23 2.68
N ARG A 239 10.47 -14.79 3.69
CA ARG A 239 11.26 -15.71 4.49
C ARG A 239 10.60 -15.92 5.86
N GLU A 240 10.45 -17.17 6.26
CA GLU A 240 9.95 -17.57 7.56
C GLU A 240 10.89 -18.60 8.18
N ASN A 241 11.40 -18.32 9.40
CA ASN A 241 12.36 -19.19 10.10
C ASN A 241 13.60 -19.57 9.23
N GLY A 242 14.11 -18.61 8.45
CA GLY A 242 15.25 -18.81 7.54
C GLY A 242 14.90 -19.52 6.22
N ILE A 243 13.68 -20.00 6.04
CA ILE A 243 13.23 -20.74 4.85
C ILE A 243 12.48 -19.78 3.91
N LEU A 244 12.85 -19.78 2.63
CA LEU A 244 12.11 -19.07 1.59
C LEU A 244 10.80 -19.81 1.30
N ARG A 245 9.67 -19.11 1.41
CA ARG A 245 8.34 -19.63 1.14
C ARG A 245 7.64 -18.80 0.06
N GLU A 246 6.79 -19.46 -0.70
CA GLU A 246 5.98 -18.85 -1.75
C GLU A 246 4.50 -18.99 -1.40
N ALA A 247 3.81 -17.86 -1.17
CA ALA A 247 2.36 -17.82 -1.01
C ALA A 247 1.69 -17.56 -2.37
N PRO A 248 0.77 -18.43 -2.81
CA PRO A 248 0.10 -18.29 -4.11
C PRO A 248 -0.84 -17.08 -4.14
N SER A 249 -1.06 -16.54 -5.35
CA SER A 249 -2.09 -15.55 -5.59
C SER A 249 -3.48 -16.18 -5.77
N PHE A 250 -4.46 -15.36 -6.05
CA PHE A 250 -5.85 -15.75 -6.29
C PHE A 250 -6.23 -15.47 -7.74
N ALA A 251 -6.96 -16.39 -8.36
CA ALA A 251 -7.46 -16.21 -9.70
C ALA A 251 -8.57 -15.15 -9.73
N ILE A 252 -8.39 -14.14 -10.57
CA ILE A 252 -9.31 -13.03 -10.77
C ILE A 252 -9.39 -12.67 -12.25
N ALA A 253 -10.46 -12.00 -12.66
CA ALA A 253 -10.47 -11.24 -13.90
C ALA A 253 -9.80 -9.88 -13.62
N ALA A 254 -8.53 -9.74 -13.97
CA ALA A 254 -7.79 -8.52 -13.76
C ALA A 254 -8.33 -7.40 -14.65
N ALA A 255 -8.65 -6.25 -14.05
CA ALA A 255 -9.11 -5.05 -14.72
C ALA A 255 -8.04 -3.97 -14.76
N ASP A 256 -7.34 -3.76 -13.64
CA ASP A 256 -6.31 -2.73 -13.48
C ASP A 256 -5.40 -3.05 -12.29
N SER A 257 -4.10 -3.07 -12.47
CA SER A 257 -3.14 -3.35 -11.39
C SER A 257 -2.76 -2.14 -10.54
N THR A 258 -3.38 -0.95 -10.79
CA THR A 258 -3.10 0.26 -9.99
C THR A 258 -3.50 0.05 -8.54
N GLY A 259 -2.59 0.38 -7.61
CA GLY A 259 -2.83 0.25 -6.18
C GLY A 259 -2.83 -1.19 -5.64
N ALA A 260 -2.66 -2.23 -6.49
CA ALA A 260 -2.62 -3.61 -6.01
C ALA A 260 -1.47 -3.85 -5.01
N GLY A 261 -0.30 -3.22 -5.24
CA GLY A 261 0.84 -3.24 -4.32
C GLY A 261 0.53 -2.53 -3.00
N ASP A 262 -0.16 -1.38 -3.08
CA ASP A 262 -0.55 -0.58 -1.91
C ASP A 262 -1.59 -1.34 -1.05
N ALA A 263 -2.58 -1.97 -1.70
CA ALA A 263 -3.56 -2.82 -1.03
C ALA A 263 -2.93 -4.07 -0.39
N PHE A 264 -1.94 -4.67 -1.07
CA PHE A 264 -1.15 -5.78 -0.54
C PHE A 264 -0.42 -5.35 0.74
N ALA A 265 0.35 -4.26 0.69
CA ALA A 265 1.11 -3.75 1.83
C ALA A 265 0.18 -3.41 3.01
N ALA A 266 -0.94 -2.73 2.75
CA ALA A 266 -1.93 -2.38 3.77
C ALA A 266 -2.50 -3.62 4.50
N ALA A 267 -2.87 -4.67 3.77
CA ALA A 267 -3.40 -5.90 4.35
C ALA A 267 -2.33 -6.65 5.17
N PHE A 268 -1.08 -6.68 4.71
CA PHE A 268 0.03 -7.26 5.45
C PHE A 268 0.29 -6.50 6.76
N ILE A 269 0.36 -5.17 6.69
CA ILE A 269 0.55 -4.29 7.87
C ILE A 269 -0.58 -4.53 8.88
N ARG A 270 -1.83 -4.54 8.41
CA ARG A 270 -2.98 -4.83 9.27
C ARG A 270 -2.88 -6.18 9.94
N ALA A 271 -2.54 -7.25 9.20
CA ALA A 271 -2.37 -8.58 9.75
C ALA A 271 -1.25 -8.60 10.81
N HIS A 272 -0.12 -7.93 10.55
CA HIS A 272 0.97 -7.79 11.50
C HIS A 272 0.54 -7.09 12.79
N LEU A 273 -0.23 -6.00 12.71
CA LEU A 273 -0.76 -5.28 13.88
C LEU A 273 -1.72 -6.13 14.75
N HIS A 274 -2.24 -7.22 14.20
CA HIS A 274 -3.10 -8.19 14.88
C HIS A 274 -2.37 -9.50 15.21
N ASP A 275 -1.04 -9.52 15.20
CA ASP A 275 -0.19 -10.66 15.51
C ASP A 275 -0.51 -11.91 14.67
N TRP A 276 -0.84 -11.73 13.38
CA TRP A 276 -1.06 -12.84 12.48
C TRP A 276 0.28 -13.51 12.09
N PRO A 277 0.34 -14.82 11.95
CA PRO A 277 1.49 -15.50 11.37
C PRO A 277 1.83 -14.95 9.98
N VAL A 278 3.11 -14.85 9.64
CA VAL A 278 3.59 -14.25 8.39
C VAL A 278 2.96 -14.91 7.16
N ALA A 279 2.80 -16.23 7.16
CA ALA A 279 2.16 -16.95 6.06
C ALA A 279 0.69 -16.58 5.88
N GLU A 280 -0.07 -16.38 6.97
CA GLU A 280 -1.45 -15.90 6.94
C GLU A 280 -1.51 -14.44 6.45
N ALA A 281 -0.60 -13.59 6.94
CA ALA A 281 -0.48 -12.20 6.51
C ALA A 281 -0.16 -12.08 5.00
N ALA A 282 0.75 -12.92 4.49
CA ALA A 282 1.09 -12.98 3.07
C ALA A 282 -0.10 -13.41 2.20
N LEU A 283 -0.87 -14.40 2.67
CA LEU A 283 -2.05 -14.87 1.94
C LEU A 283 -3.18 -13.83 1.94
N LEU A 284 -3.42 -13.14 3.07
CA LEU A 284 -4.36 -12.02 3.14
C LEU A 284 -3.95 -10.88 2.23
N ALA A 285 -2.64 -10.56 2.19
CA ALA A 285 -2.08 -9.53 1.34
C ALA A 285 -2.27 -9.86 -0.15
N ASN A 286 -2.03 -11.12 -0.57
CA ASN A 286 -2.31 -11.58 -1.93
C ASN A 286 -3.80 -11.45 -2.29
N ALA A 287 -4.72 -11.78 -1.37
CA ALA A 287 -6.15 -11.63 -1.59
C ALA A 287 -6.56 -10.15 -1.72
N SER A 288 -5.93 -9.26 -0.94
CA SER A 288 -6.17 -7.82 -1.01
C SER A 288 -5.64 -7.22 -2.32
N GLY A 289 -4.43 -7.58 -2.74
CA GLY A 289 -3.86 -7.17 -4.02
C GLY A 289 -4.70 -7.67 -5.21
N ALA A 290 -5.18 -8.91 -5.16
CA ALA A 290 -6.08 -9.48 -6.17
C ALA A 290 -7.42 -8.74 -6.20
N ALA A 291 -8.01 -8.42 -5.05
CA ALA A 291 -9.25 -7.65 -4.97
C ALA A 291 -9.07 -6.24 -5.55
N ALA A 292 -7.95 -5.56 -5.30
CA ALA A 292 -7.63 -4.29 -5.91
C ALA A 292 -7.49 -4.41 -7.44
N ALA A 293 -6.78 -5.41 -7.92
CA ALA A 293 -6.56 -5.63 -9.35
C ALA A 293 -7.84 -6.01 -10.12
N SER A 294 -8.95 -6.35 -9.45
CA SER A 294 -10.24 -6.68 -10.07
C SER A 294 -11.11 -5.46 -10.40
N VAL A 295 -10.68 -4.25 -10.01
CA VAL A 295 -11.38 -2.99 -10.28
C VAL A 295 -10.45 -2.01 -11.00
N VAL A 296 -11.02 -1.04 -11.72
CA VAL A 296 -10.24 0.02 -12.38
C VAL A 296 -10.04 1.19 -11.43
N GLY A 297 -8.79 1.68 -11.35
CA GLY A 297 -8.41 2.80 -10.49
C GLY A 297 -8.02 2.38 -9.07
N ALA A 298 -7.56 3.35 -8.30
CA ALA A 298 -7.09 3.21 -6.92
C ALA A 298 -7.80 4.22 -6.00
N GLY A 299 -7.12 4.74 -4.98
CA GLY A 299 -7.67 5.75 -4.07
C GLY A 299 -8.89 5.23 -3.31
N GLU A 300 -10.02 5.92 -3.41
CA GLU A 300 -11.28 5.54 -2.77
C GLU A 300 -11.85 4.19 -3.26
N ARG A 301 -11.30 3.63 -4.35
CA ARG A 301 -11.66 2.31 -4.88
C ARG A 301 -10.83 1.17 -4.29
N MET A 302 -9.93 1.46 -3.34
CA MET A 302 -9.19 0.43 -2.63
C MET A 302 -10.13 -0.61 -2.00
N PRO A 303 -9.75 -1.91 -2.00
CA PRO A 303 -10.63 -2.96 -1.54
C PRO A 303 -10.93 -2.84 -0.04
N ALA A 304 -12.22 -2.90 0.29
CA ALA A 304 -12.69 -3.07 1.65
C ALA A 304 -12.80 -4.58 1.99
N PRO A 305 -12.87 -4.96 3.28
CA PRO A 305 -12.95 -6.36 3.71
C PRO A 305 -13.96 -7.25 2.98
N PRO A 306 -15.19 -6.78 2.62
CA PRO A 306 -16.12 -7.60 1.87
C PRO A 306 -15.63 -8.04 0.47
N HIS A 307 -14.83 -7.20 -0.20
CA HIS A 307 -14.24 -7.54 -1.50
C HIS A 307 -13.18 -8.64 -1.35
N ILE A 308 -12.36 -8.53 -0.32
CA ILE A 308 -11.29 -9.49 -0.01
C ILE A 308 -11.87 -10.84 0.43
N LEU A 309 -12.92 -10.82 1.28
CA LEU A 309 -13.68 -12.03 1.63
C LEU A 309 -14.25 -12.74 0.39
N ARG A 310 -14.75 -11.97 -0.59
CA ARG A 310 -15.23 -12.54 -1.85
C ARG A 310 -14.13 -13.27 -2.60
N VAL A 311 -12.93 -12.69 -2.70
CA VAL A 311 -11.76 -13.34 -3.32
C VAL A 311 -11.40 -14.62 -2.58
N LEU A 312 -11.29 -14.59 -1.25
CA LEU A 312 -10.97 -15.75 -0.42
C LEU A 312 -12.01 -16.89 -0.56
N ARG A 313 -13.30 -16.56 -0.64
CA ARG A 313 -14.39 -17.54 -0.78
C ARG A 313 -14.51 -18.13 -2.16
N ALA A 314 -14.29 -17.32 -3.21
CA ALA A 314 -14.44 -17.74 -4.61
C ALA A 314 -13.32 -18.67 -5.10
N ASN A 315 -12.18 -18.69 -4.42
CA ASN A 315 -10.99 -19.42 -4.85
C ASN A 315 -10.71 -20.62 -3.95
N ARG A 316 -10.13 -21.66 -4.56
CA ARG A 316 -9.47 -22.76 -3.87
C ARG A 316 -7.99 -22.78 -4.26
N LEU A 317 -7.15 -23.11 -3.32
CA LEU A 317 -5.71 -23.18 -3.52
C LEU A 317 -5.22 -24.63 -3.47
N ALA A 318 -4.03 -24.90 -3.99
CA ALA A 318 -3.39 -26.19 -3.79
C ALA A 318 -3.00 -26.42 -2.34
N THR A 319 -3.04 -27.66 -1.88
CA THR A 319 -2.55 -28.05 -0.55
C THR A 319 -1.04 -27.74 -0.43
N PRO A 320 -0.56 -27.15 0.71
CA PRO A 320 -1.27 -26.93 1.96
C PRO A 320 -1.98 -25.57 2.07
N TRP A 321 -1.88 -24.70 1.06
CA TRP A 321 -2.36 -23.32 1.08
C TRP A 321 -3.88 -23.18 1.22
N ASP A 322 -4.65 -24.18 0.75
CA ASP A 322 -6.11 -24.11 0.90
C ASP A 322 -6.56 -24.24 2.36
N ALA A 323 -5.89 -25.04 3.16
CA ALA A 323 -6.15 -25.09 4.60
C ALA A 323 -5.84 -23.75 5.27
N LEU A 324 -4.73 -23.10 4.89
CA LEU A 324 -4.39 -21.78 5.43
C LEU A 324 -5.37 -20.70 4.98
N ARG A 325 -5.86 -20.75 3.71
CA ARG A 325 -6.91 -19.87 3.20
C ARG A 325 -8.18 -19.96 4.04
N ILE A 326 -8.57 -21.18 4.44
CA ILE A 326 -9.73 -21.39 5.30
C ILE A 326 -9.49 -20.75 6.67
N CYS A 327 -8.32 -20.94 7.28
CA CYS A 327 -7.96 -20.29 8.54
C CYS A 327 -8.01 -18.76 8.44
N VAL A 328 -7.44 -18.18 7.37
CA VAL A 328 -7.48 -16.73 7.09
C VAL A 328 -8.92 -16.24 6.96
N LEU A 329 -9.74 -16.95 6.18
CA LEU A 329 -11.16 -16.62 5.99
C LEU A 329 -11.93 -16.64 7.31
N GLU A 330 -11.78 -17.71 8.10
CA GLU A 330 -12.46 -17.87 9.38
C GLU A 330 -12.05 -16.83 10.41
N ARG A 331 -10.76 -16.51 10.48
CA ARG A 331 -10.23 -15.47 11.37
C ARG A 331 -10.78 -14.10 10.98
N LEU A 332 -10.77 -13.78 9.67
CA LEU A 332 -11.27 -12.52 9.16
C LEU A 332 -12.78 -12.35 9.40
N GLU A 333 -13.57 -13.42 9.18
CA GLU A 333 -15.01 -13.41 9.48
C GLU A 333 -15.31 -13.21 10.99
N ALA A 334 -14.51 -13.83 11.85
CA ALA A 334 -14.63 -13.65 13.30
C ALA A 334 -14.32 -12.23 13.75
N GLU A 335 -13.22 -11.64 13.24
CA GLU A 335 -12.82 -10.27 13.56
C GLU A 335 -13.83 -9.22 13.05
N LEU A 336 -14.50 -9.50 11.92
CA LEU A 336 -15.55 -8.65 11.36
C LEU A 336 -16.95 -8.89 11.96
N GLY A 337 -17.10 -9.83 12.90
CA GLY A 337 -18.37 -10.17 13.56
C GLY A 337 -19.39 -10.86 12.63
N LEU A 338 -18.93 -11.50 11.54
CA LEU A 338 -19.81 -12.10 10.53
C LEU A 338 -20.25 -13.54 10.88
N LYS A 339 -19.64 -14.20 11.87
CA LYS A 339 -19.97 -15.58 12.30
C LYS A 339 -21.22 -15.67 13.18
N GLU A 340 -21.67 -14.63 13.86
CA GLU A 340 -22.83 -14.70 14.79
C GLU A 340 -24.18 -14.72 14.08
N SER A 341 -24.28 -14.25 12.83
CA SER A 341 -25.59 -14.20 12.12
C SER A 341 -26.07 -15.56 11.57
N ALA A 342 -25.19 -16.54 11.42
CA ALA A 342 -25.56 -17.87 10.90
C ALA A 342 -26.15 -18.81 11.99
N ALA A 343 -25.85 -18.58 13.27
CA ALA A 343 -26.35 -19.40 14.37
C ALA A 343 -27.79 -19.03 14.79
N ILE A 344 -28.28 -17.82 14.47
CA ILE A 344 -29.61 -17.34 14.87
C ILE A 344 -30.70 -17.73 13.86
N SER A 345 -30.34 -18.05 12.60
CA SER A 345 -31.33 -18.45 11.58
C SER A 345 -31.70 -19.93 11.57
N GLY A 346 -31.02 -20.78 12.37
CA GLY A 346 -31.27 -22.23 12.48
C GLY A 346 -32.29 -22.68 13.53
N GLY A 347 -32.87 -21.78 14.29
CA GLY A 347 -33.72 -22.11 15.44
C GLY A 347 -35.16 -21.68 15.33
N ARG A 348 -35.85 -21.93 14.21
CA ARG A 348 -37.32 -21.96 14.13
C ARG A 348 -37.77 -22.95 13.06
N LYS A 349 -38.00 -24.17 13.48
CA LYS A 349 -38.97 -25.08 12.88
C LYS A 349 -39.86 -25.63 13.97
#